data_ec9fb96ef6640a3d355b38210c44a9e6
#
_entry.id   ec9fb96ef6640a3d355b38210c44a9e6
#
_cell.length_a   1.000
_cell.length_b   1.000
_cell.length_c   1.000
_cell.angle_alpha   90.00
_cell.angle_beta   90.00
_cell.angle_gamma   90.00
#
_symmetry.space_group_name_H-M   'P 1'
#
loop_
_entity.id
_entity.type
_entity.pdbx_description
1 polymer ?
#
loop_
_entity_poly.entity_id
_entity_poly.type
_entity_poly.pdbx_seq_one_letter_code
_entity_poly.pdbx_strand_id
1 'polypeptide(L)' 'MEDVMCDSELWDILKGLFSNPREQRLAYLLFYCGLGPREIVHYCSPEWSSVQEIYSLRRIIMERVLRHVDFLRWRLS' A
#
# COMPACT_ATOMS: atom_id res chain seq x y z
N MET A 1 12.40 16.08 14.42
CA MET A 1 12.13 15.80 13.94
C MET A 1 11.59 15.81 13.21
N GLU A 2 11.33 15.87 12.92
CA GLU A 2 10.80 15.77 12.30
C GLU A 2 10.50 16.10 11.22
N ASP A 3 10.71 16.46 10.68
CA ASP A 3 10.67 16.88 9.48
C ASP A 3 10.32 15.94 8.54
N VAL A 4 9.88 14.93 8.84
CA VAL A 4 9.42 13.92 8.04
C VAL A 4 8.01 14.13 7.66
N MET A 5 7.60 13.64 6.49
CA MET A 5 6.22 13.71 6.09
C MET A 5 5.37 12.98 7.10
N CYS A 6 4.24 13.54 7.46
CA CYS A 6 3.34 12.84 8.35
C CYS A 6 2.66 11.69 7.58
N ASP A 7 2.11 10.76 8.34
CA ASP A 7 1.52 9.56 7.74
C ASP A 7 0.42 9.90 6.75
N SER A 8 -0.38 10.93 7.02
CA SER A 8 -1.46 11.29 6.12
C SER A 8 -0.93 11.85 4.80
N GLU A 9 0.16 12.59 4.83
CA GLU A 9 0.76 13.10 3.60
C GLU A 9 1.32 11.96 2.76
N LEU A 10 2.01 11.04 3.41
CA LEU A 10 2.55 9.88 2.73
C LEU A 10 1.44 9.05 2.11
N TRP A 11 0.35 8.86 2.86
CA TRP A 11 -0.77 8.09 2.37
C TRP A 11 -1.43 8.76 1.17
N ASP A 12 -1.55 10.10 1.20
CA ASP A 12 -2.13 10.83 0.07
C ASP A 12 -1.32 10.61 -1.20
N ILE A 13 0.00 10.58 -1.07
CA ILE A 13 0.87 10.31 -2.21
C ILE A 13 0.68 8.87 -2.70
N LEU A 14 0.67 7.91 -1.78
CA LEU A 14 0.57 6.51 -2.14
C LEU A 14 -0.75 6.18 -2.82
N LYS A 15 -1.86 6.69 -2.30
CA LYS A 15 -3.15 6.35 -2.90
C LYS A 15 -3.30 6.93 -4.29
N GLY A 16 -2.54 7.97 -4.62
CA GLY A 16 -2.54 8.52 -5.97
C GLY A 16 -1.89 7.61 -6.99
N LEU A 17 -1.12 6.62 -6.55
CA LEU A 17 -0.49 5.66 -7.44
C LEU A 17 -1.44 4.57 -7.90
N PHE A 18 -2.56 4.40 -7.21
CA PHE A 18 -3.47 3.28 -7.46
C PHE A 18 -4.80 3.80 -7.96
N SER A 19 -5.19 3.37 -9.17
CA SER A 19 -6.47 3.75 -9.72
C SER A 19 -7.57 2.77 -9.33
N ASN A 20 -7.19 1.58 -8.86
CA ASN A 20 -8.12 0.54 -8.49
C ASN A 20 -8.48 0.67 -7.01
N PRO A 21 -9.79 0.83 -6.68
CA PRO A 21 -10.17 0.98 -5.27
C PRO A 21 -9.74 -0.19 -4.40
N ARG A 22 -9.72 -1.40 -4.97
CA ARG A 22 -9.33 -2.57 -4.21
C ARG A 22 -7.84 -2.52 -3.86
N GLU A 23 -7.01 -2.04 -4.80
CA GLU A 23 -5.60 -1.86 -4.52
C GLU A 23 -5.37 -0.78 -3.47
N GLN A 24 -6.12 0.31 -3.55
CA GLN A 24 -6.02 1.38 -2.56
C GLN A 24 -6.39 0.86 -1.16
N ARG A 25 -7.45 0.08 -1.09
CA ARG A 25 -7.89 -0.48 0.20
C ARG A 25 -6.84 -1.40 0.78
N LEU A 26 -6.27 -2.28 -0.04
CA LEU A 26 -5.25 -3.19 0.44
C LEU A 26 -3.98 -2.45 0.85
N ALA A 27 -3.59 -1.45 0.07
CA ALA A 27 -2.42 -0.64 0.41
C ALA A 27 -2.62 0.05 1.76
N TYR A 28 -3.81 0.54 2.01
CA TYR A 28 -4.13 1.15 3.29
C TYR A 28 -3.94 0.16 4.43
N LEU A 29 -4.50 -1.04 4.27
CA LEU A 29 -4.42 -2.05 5.32
C LEU A 29 -2.98 -2.52 5.55
N LEU A 30 -2.22 -2.70 4.49
CA LEU A 30 -0.86 -3.20 4.60
C LEU A 30 0.11 -2.14 5.13
N PHE A 31 0.03 -0.93 4.59
CA PHE A 31 1.06 0.07 4.85
C PHE A 31 0.68 1.09 5.88
N TYR A 32 -0.58 1.50 5.92
CA TYR A 32 -1.01 2.47 6.91
C TYR A 32 -1.36 1.79 8.23
N CYS A 33 -2.13 0.71 8.17
CA CYS A 33 -2.53 -0.02 9.36
C CYS A 33 -1.50 -1.03 9.83
N GLY A 34 -0.57 -1.42 8.93
CA GLY A 34 0.48 -2.35 9.30
C GLY A 34 0.04 -3.77 9.47
N LEU A 35 -1.07 -4.16 8.83
CA LEU A 35 -1.59 -5.52 8.96
C LEU A 35 -0.89 -6.47 7.99
N GLY A 36 -0.64 -7.69 8.44
CA GLY A 36 -0.15 -8.74 7.55
C GLY A 36 -1.31 -9.39 6.81
N PRO A 37 -1.01 -10.18 5.76
CA PRO A 37 -2.08 -10.81 4.97
C PRO A 37 -3.02 -11.67 5.78
N ARG A 38 -2.51 -12.45 6.72
CA ARG A 38 -3.38 -13.31 7.54
C ARG A 38 -4.25 -12.47 8.46
N GLU A 39 -3.72 -11.37 8.97
CA GLU A 39 -4.49 -10.48 9.82
C GLU A 39 -5.61 -9.83 9.03
N ILE A 40 -5.34 -9.45 7.78
CA ILE A 40 -6.35 -8.85 6.93
C ILE A 40 -7.50 -9.81 6.71
N VAL A 41 -7.20 -11.07 6.39
CA VAL A 41 -8.25 -12.07 6.21
C VAL A 41 -9.04 -12.25 7.50
N HIS A 42 -8.36 -12.25 8.64
CA HIS A 42 -9.01 -12.46 9.91
C HIS A 42 -9.93 -11.30 10.29
N TYR A 43 -9.43 -10.07 10.16
CA TYR A 43 -10.18 -8.91 10.66
C TYR A 43 -11.10 -8.28 9.63
N CYS A 44 -10.82 -8.49 8.35
CA CYS A 44 -11.56 -7.83 7.28
C CYS A 44 -12.38 -8.79 6.44
N SER A 45 -12.71 -9.95 6.98
CA SER A 45 -13.61 -10.88 6.33
C SER A 45 -15.04 -10.32 6.38
N PRO A 46 -15.84 -10.46 5.33
CA PRO A 46 -15.55 -11.19 4.10
C PRO A 46 -14.92 -10.36 2.98
N GLU A 47 -14.52 -9.13 3.25
CA GLU A 47 -13.91 -8.27 2.23
C GLU A 47 -12.69 -8.97 1.61
N TRP A 48 -11.90 -9.61 2.43
CA TRP A 48 -10.71 -10.33 2.01
C TRP A 48 -10.80 -11.75 2.56
N SER A 49 -11.14 -12.70 1.69
CA SER A 49 -11.38 -14.08 2.12
C SER A 49 -10.24 -15.04 1.78
N SER A 50 -9.25 -14.57 1.00
CA SER A 50 -8.15 -15.44 0.57
C SER A 50 -6.82 -14.75 0.77
N VAL A 51 -5.91 -15.44 1.47
CA VAL A 51 -4.56 -14.94 1.65
C VAL A 51 -3.82 -14.84 0.31
N GLN A 52 -4.09 -15.79 -0.60
CA GLN A 52 -3.43 -15.79 -1.90
C GLN A 52 -3.80 -14.55 -2.71
N GLU A 53 -5.06 -14.14 -2.64
CA GLU A 53 -5.51 -12.94 -3.32
C GLU A 53 -4.74 -11.72 -2.80
N ILE A 54 -4.54 -11.66 -1.49
CA ILE A 54 -3.82 -10.56 -0.88
C ILE A 54 -2.36 -10.55 -1.34
N TYR A 55 -1.72 -11.71 -1.37
CA TYR A 55 -0.33 -11.79 -1.83
C TYR A 55 -0.19 -11.34 -3.28
N SER A 56 -1.14 -11.73 -4.14
CA SER A 56 -1.09 -11.34 -5.54
C SER A 56 -1.21 -9.83 -5.70
N LEU A 57 -2.16 -9.23 -5.03
CA LEU A 57 -2.35 -7.78 -5.08
C LEU A 57 -1.20 -7.04 -4.43
N ARG A 58 -0.69 -7.56 -3.33
CA ARG A 58 0.45 -6.95 -2.65
C ARG A 58 1.66 -6.87 -3.58
N ARG A 59 1.88 -7.91 -4.36
CA ARG A 59 2.98 -7.92 -5.31
C ARG A 59 2.84 -6.79 -6.32
N ILE A 60 1.63 -6.62 -6.88
CA ILE A 60 1.36 -5.55 -7.83
C ILE A 60 1.57 -4.18 -7.19
N ILE A 61 1.07 -4.02 -5.97
CA ILE A 61 1.21 -2.77 -5.24
C ILE A 61 2.69 -2.45 -5.01
N MET A 62 3.45 -3.44 -4.57
CA MET A 62 4.86 -3.24 -4.30
C MET A 62 5.63 -2.86 -5.56
N GLU A 63 5.29 -3.48 -6.69
CA GLU A 63 5.95 -3.13 -7.94
C GLU A 63 5.69 -1.68 -8.31
N ARG A 64 4.46 -1.21 -8.13
CA ARG A 64 4.14 0.18 -8.42
C ARG A 64 4.86 1.14 -7.49
N VAL A 65 4.89 0.81 -6.20
CA VAL A 65 5.57 1.67 -5.23
C VAL A 65 7.06 1.75 -5.55
N LEU A 66 7.68 0.63 -5.89
CA LEU A 66 9.09 0.61 -6.19
C LEU A 66 9.41 1.43 -7.43
N ARG A 67 8.57 1.33 -8.46
CA ARG A 67 8.77 2.15 -9.66
C ARG A 67 8.67 3.63 -9.33
N HIS A 68 7.73 4.00 -8.49
CA HIS A 68 7.55 5.39 -8.11
C HIS A 68 8.73 5.89 -7.28
N VAL A 69 9.24 5.06 -6.39
CA VAL A 69 10.40 5.41 -5.57
C VAL A 69 11.62 5.62 -6.46
N ASP A 70 11.83 4.73 -7.42
CA ASP A 70 12.97 4.88 -8.35
C ASP A 70 12.85 6.18 -9.13
N PHE A 71 11.64 6.50 -9.60
CA PHE A 71 11.42 7.74 -10.34
C PHE A 71 11.73 8.95 -9.47
N LEU A 72 11.27 8.97 -8.24
CA LEU A 72 11.52 10.06 -7.33
C LEU A 72 13.00 10.20 -7.00
N ARG A 73 13.66 9.07 -6.77
CA ARG A 73 15.09 9.08 -6.48
C ARG A 73 15.87 9.68 -7.63
N TRP A 74 15.50 9.31 -8.84
CA TRP A 74 16.16 9.83 -10.03
C TRP A 74 15.96 11.33 -10.15
N ARG A 75 14.77 11.83 -9.89
CA ARG A 75 14.47 13.24 -9.99
C ARG A 75 15.13 14.06 -8.90
N LEU A 76 15.31 13.47 -7.72
CA LEU A 76 15.88 14.20 -6.59
C LEU A 76 17.40 14.15 -6.56
N SER A 77 17.98 13.26 -7.30
CA SER A 77 19.45 13.18 -7.35
C SER A 77 20.05 14.04 -8.49
#